data_c7bcb6b1667d2946a261e4e2df06fafc
#
_entry.id   c7bcb6b1667d2946a261e4e2df06fafc
#
_cell.length_a   1.000
_cell.length_b   1.000
_cell.length_c   1.000
_cell.angle_alpha   90.00
_cell.angle_beta   90.00
_cell.angle_gamma   90.00
#
_symmetry.space_group_name_H-M   'P 1'
#
loop_
_entity.id
_entity.type
_entity.pdbx_description
1 polymer ?
#
loop_
_entity_poly.entity_id
_entity_poly.type
_entity_poly.pdbx_seq_one_letter_code
_entity_poly.pdbx_strand_id
1 'polypeptide(L)'
;FYKRRLFYDRDIFFFQKDDTLIYAPNAPKKIVKELKKRKIKLIEGEKEVGKKYPETVPYNAVGIGNLLIHNLKHTDETILSSYENHINVNQGYTRCNLLALNENAFITSDVGIFNAVNSQQTTDNSLYPHESLVETYGRTSVLYIDPKQIKLEGQKNGFFPGCCGVWKNNLIVCGSTKNLKEKAELDKFLKDNNFNLIELYDGDLIDVGSIFIN
;
A
#
# COMPACT_ATOMS: atom_id res chain seq x y z
N PHE A 1 22.49 -6.27 17.27
CA PHE A 1 21.06 -6.65 17.22
C PHE A 1 20.09 -5.47 17.14
N TYR A 2 20.44 -4.26 17.61
CA TYR A 2 19.54 -3.09 17.66
C TYR A 2 19.54 -2.22 16.38
N LYS A 3 20.54 -2.34 15.50
CA LYS A 3 20.69 -1.48 14.30
C LYS A 3 19.80 -1.88 13.11
N ARG A 4 19.30 -3.14 13.04
CA ARG A 4 18.47 -3.59 11.90
C ARG A 4 16.96 -3.32 12.08
N ARG A 5 16.44 -3.23 13.30
CA ARG A 5 15.03 -2.93 13.56
C ARG A 5 14.57 -1.53 13.10
N LEU A 6 15.49 -0.57 13.00
CA LEU A 6 15.17 0.81 12.62
C LEU A 6 14.77 1.01 11.14
N PHE A 7 14.99 0.01 10.27
CA PHE A 7 14.58 0.07 8.87
C PHE A 7 13.18 -0.51 8.63
N TYR A 8 12.75 -1.47 9.45
CA TYR A 8 11.45 -2.13 9.33
C TYR A 8 10.28 -1.38 9.98
N ASP A 9 10.54 -0.43 10.87
CA ASP A 9 9.51 0.26 11.66
C ASP A 9 9.12 1.63 11.10
N ARG A 10 9.58 2.02 9.92
CA ARG A 10 9.32 3.38 9.40
C ARG A 10 7.93 3.54 8.80
N ASP A 11 7.46 2.52 8.12
CA ASP A 11 6.17 2.50 7.44
C ASP A 11 4.97 2.45 8.39
N ILE A 12 5.17 2.04 9.65
CA ILE A 12 4.09 2.04 10.65
C ILE A 12 3.78 3.41 11.25
N PHE A 13 4.70 4.38 11.13
CA PHE A 13 4.54 5.73 11.70
C PHE A 13 4.06 6.77 10.69
N PHE A 14 4.04 6.45 9.41
CA PHE A 14 3.78 7.42 8.35
C PHE A 14 2.80 6.88 7.32
N PHE A 15 1.87 7.73 6.92
CA PHE A 15 0.96 7.50 5.81
C PHE A 15 1.17 8.60 4.77
N GLN A 16 1.28 8.23 3.50
CA GLN A 16 1.42 9.19 2.41
C GLN A 16 0.08 9.44 1.73
N LYS A 17 -0.32 10.70 1.67
CA LYS A 17 -1.41 11.19 0.82
C LYS A 17 -0.85 12.26 -0.11
N ASP A 18 -0.77 11.96 -1.40
CA ASP A 18 -0.20 12.86 -2.41
C ASP A 18 1.22 13.35 -2.01
N ASP A 19 1.42 14.66 -1.88
CA ASP A 19 2.66 15.30 -1.45
C ASP A 19 2.78 15.50 0.08
N THR A 20 1.85 14.95 0.84
CA THR A 20 1.74 15.13 2.29
C THR A 20 1.97 13.82 3.03
N LEU A 21 2.73 13.85 4.12
CA LEU A 21 2.86 12.73 5.05
C LEU A 21 2.06 13.01 6.32
N ILE A 22 1.13 12.11 6.64
CA ILE A 22 0.46 12.06 7.95
C ILE A 22 1.29 11.16 8.85
N TYR A 23 1.65 11.62 10.05
CA TYR A 23 2.56 10.90 10.93
C TYR A 23 2.01 10.75 12.35
N ALA A 24 2.35 9.65 13.01
CA ALA A 24 1.96 9.40 14.40
C ALA A 24 2.56 10.41 15.37
N PRO A 25 1.84 10.87 16.41
CA PRO A 25 2.35 11.82 17.41
C PRO A 25 3.66 11.37 18.06
N ASN A 26 3.84 10.07 18.24
CA ASN A 26 5.05 9.45 18.80
C ASN A 26 6.06 8.97 17.74
N ALA A 27 5.95 9.44 16.50
CA ALA A 27 6.93 9.13 15.46
C ALA A 27 8.35 9.58 15.86
N PRO A 28 9.41 8.90 15.40
CA PRO A 28 10.77 9.22 15.77
C PRO A 28 11.13 10.68 15.45
N LYS A 29 11.34 11.51 16.47
CA LYS A 29 11.59 12.97 16.36
C LYS A 29 12.71 13.31 15.37
N LYS A 30 13.75 12.46 15.28
CA LYS A 30 14.85 12.63 14.33
C LYS A 30 14.38 12.58 12.88
N ILE A 31 13.46 11.65 12.57
CA ILE A 31 12.89 11.48 11.21
C ILE A 31 12.00 12.68 10.88
N VAL A 32 11.07 13.02 11.78
CA VAL A 32 10.17 14.18 11.59
C VAL A 32 10.96 15.47 11.37
N LYS A 33 12.04 15.69 12.15
CA LYS A 33 12.94 16.85 11.97
C LYS A 33 13.63 16.86 10.62
N GLU A 34 14.06 15.70 10.13
CA GLU A 34 14.71 15.58 8.81
C GLU A 34 13.71 15.84 7.67
N LEU A 35 12.50 15.31 7.76
CA LEU A 35 11.42 15.56 6.80
C LEU A 35 11.05 17.06 6.73
N LYS A 36 10.95 17.73 7.89
CA LYS A 36 10.73 19.19 7.97
C LYS A 36 11.85 19.99 7.29
N LYS A 37 13.11 19.59 7.48
CA LYS A 37 14.25 20.23 6.78
C LYS A 37 14.15 20.11 5.25
N ARG A 38 13.62 18.99 4.76
CA ARG A 38 13.40 18.74 3.33
C ARG A 38 12.14 19.41 2.80
N LYS A 39 11.44 20.20 3.62
CA LYS A 39 10.20 20.90 3.28
C LYS A 39 9.07 19.97 2.84
N ILE A 40 9.07 18.72 3.31
CA ILE A 40 7.95 17.80 3.11
C ILE A 40 6.76 18.32 3.92
N LYS A 41 5.58 18.33 3.33
CA LYS A 41 4.34 18.66 4.03
C LYS A 41 4.04 17.57 5.05
N LEU A 42 3.82 17.96 6.30
CA LEU A 42 3.59 17.04 7.42
C LEU A 42 2.31 17.44 8.16
N ILE A 43 1.46 16.46 8.43
CA ILE A 43 0.29 16.57 9.29
C ILE A 43 0.45 15.57 10.42
N GLU A 44 0.26 16.00 11.66
CA GLU A 44 0.27 15.12 12.81
C GLU A 44 -1.09 14.44 12.93
N GLY A 45 -1.09 13.11 13.02
CA GLY A 45 -2.28 12.31 13.25
C GLY A 45 -2.65 12.28 14.74
N GLU A 46 -3.69 11.51 15.07
CA GLU A 46 -4.26 11.47 16.41
C GLU A 46 -3.82 10.24 17.22
N LYS A 47 -3.62 9.10 16.56
CA LYS A 47 -3.29 7.83 17.22
C LYS A 47 -1.79 7.65 17.38
N GLU A 48 -1.34 7.35 18.59
CA GLU A 48 0.02 6.86 18.78
C GLU A 48 0.17 5.43 18.27
N VAL A 49 1.34 5.12 17.72
CA VAL A 49 1.73 3.76 17.35
C VAL A 49 2.18 3.02 18.61
N GLY A 50 1.53 1.92 18.94
CA GLY A 50 1.86 1.08 20.07
C GLY A 50 2.91 0.02 19.75
N LYS A 51 2.99 -1.00 20.61
CA LYS A 51 4.01 -2.08 20.51
C LYS A 51 3.47 -3.38 19.94
N LYS A 52 2.16 -3.55 19.92
CA LYS A 52 1.49 -4.79 19.51
C LYS A 52 0.31 -4.47 18.60
N TYR A 53 -0.03 -5.43 17.75
CA TYR A 53 -1.26 -5.38 17.00
C TYR A 53 -2.48 -5.30 17.94
N PRO A 54 -3.48 -4.45 17.66
CA PRO A 54 -3.63 -3.60 16.46
C PRO A 54 -3.04 -2.18 16.58
N GLU A 55 -2.39 -1.83 17.68
CA GLU A 55 -1.85 -0.48 17.91
C GLU A 55 -0.72 -0.10 16.93
N THR A 56 -0.17 -1.09 16.21
CA THR A 56 0.94 -0.88 15.25
C THR A 56 0.48 -0.53 13.84
N VAL A 57 -0.83 -0.47 13.57
CA VAL A 57 -1.32 -0.35 12.20
C VAL A 57 -2.06 0.93 11.81
N PRO A 58 -2.28 1.96 12.68
CA PRO A 58 -3.14 3.09 12.33
C PRO A 58 -2.75 3.85 11.06
N TYR A 59 -1.47 3.80 10.66
CA TYR A 59 -0.91 4.50 9.50
C TYR A 59 -0.57 3.55 8.35
N ASN A 60 -0.77 2.23 8.50
CA ASN A 60 -0.42 1.24 7.48
C ASN A 60 -1.57 1.00 6.48
N ALA A 61 -2.16 2.08 6.00
CA ALA A 61 -3.26 2.11 5.05
C ALA A 61 -2.79 2.35 3.61
N VAL A 62 -3.65 2.12 2.65
CA VAL A 62 -3.46 2.50 1.24
C VAL A 62 -4.51 3.51 0.84
N GLY A 63 -4.07 4.66 0.34
CA GLY A 63 -4.91 5.70 -0.21
C GLY A 63 -4.52 6.02 -1.64
N ILE A 64 -5.50 6.21 -2.52
CA ILE A 64 -5.30 6.58 -3.91
C ILE A 64 -6.51 7.40 -4.40
N GLY A 65 -6.27 8.56 -5.01
CA GLY A 65 -7.34 9.49 -5.36
C GLY A 65 -8.22 9.81 -4.14
N ASN A 66 -9.49 9.48 -4.20
CA ASN A 66 -10.45 9.67 -3.09
C ASN A 66 -10.81 8.38 -2.35
N LEU A 67 -10.08 7.30 -2.57
CA LEU A 67 -10.32 5.97 -2.00
C LEU A 67 -9.29 5.61 -0.94
N LEU A 68 -9.74 5.19 0.23
CA LEU A 68 -8.96 4.59 1.31
C LEU A 68 -9.29 3.11 1.45
N ILE A 69 -8.26 2.26 1.52
CA ILE A 69 -8.39 0.83 1.77
C ILE A 69 -7.61 0.49 3.04
N HIS A 70 -8.29 0.07 4.08
CA HIS A 70 -7.68 -0.32 5.35
C HIS A 70 -8.68 -1.04 6.27
N ASN A 71 -8.17 -1.55 7.39
CA ASN A 71 -9.02 -1.92 8.52
C ASN A 71 -9.50 -0.64 9.22
N LEU A 72 -10.68 -0.16 8.82
CA LEU A 72 -11.19 1.16 9.23
C LEU A 72 -11.31 1.32 10.74
N LYS A 73 -11.56 0.22 11.47
CA LYS A 73 -11.62 0.23 12.95
C LYS A 73 -10.30 0.68 13.59
N HIS A 74 -9.18 0.44 12.94
CA HIS A 74 -7.86 0.71 13.47
C HIS A 74 -7.16 1.92 12.83
N THR A 75 -7.74 2.47 11.75
CA THR A 75 -7.19 3.61 11.03
C THR A 75 -7.16 4.88 11.92
N ASP A 76 -6.16 5.72 11.72
CA ASP A 76 -6.09 7.05 12.31
C ASP A 76 -7.21 7.96 11.78
N GLU A 77 -7.82 8.78 12.64
CA GLU A 77 -8.99 9.62 12.28
C GLU A 77 -8.62 10.71 11.26
N THR A 78 -7.39 11.24 11.32
CA THR A 78 -6.89 12.21 10.35
C THR A 78 -6.81 11.59 8.94
N ILE A 79 -6.45 10.29 8.86
CA ILE A 79 -6.43 9.55 7.61
C ILE A 79 -7.86 9.28 7.14
N LEU A 80 -8.73 8.75 8.02
CA LEU A 80 -10.13 8.45 7.68
C LEU A 80 -10.85 9.68 7.12
N SER A 81 -10.77 10.82 7.80
CA SER A 81 -11.44 12.06 7.42
C SER A 81 -10.90 12.68 6.13
N SER A 82 -9.73 12.24 5.66
CA SER A 82 -9.12 12.77 4.45
C SER A 82 -9.57 12.08 3.15
N TYR A 83 -10.45 11.07 3.24
CA TYR A 83 -11.00 10.33 2.09
C TYR A 83 -12.52 10.24 2.19
N GLU A 84 -13.21 10.30 1.05
CA GLU A 84 -14.67 10.17 0.99
C GLU A 84 -15.12 8.72 0.82
N ASN A 85 -14.31 7.91 0.12
CA ASN A 85 -14.63 6.52 -0.19
C ASN A 85 -13.73 5.58 0.58
N HIS A 86 -14.33 4.52 1.16
CA HIS A 86 -13.61 3.58 1.99
C HIS A 86 -13.93 2.13 1.62
N ILE A 87 -12.88 1.31 1.49
CA ILE A 87 -13.01 -0.16 1.46
C ILE A 87 -12.48 -0.70 2.78
N ASN A 88 -13.37 -1.31 3.58
CA ASN A 88 -12.95 -1.97 4.81
C ASN A 88 -12.39 -3.36 4.52
N VAL A 89 -11.20 -3.65 5.04
CA VAL A 89 -10.55 -4.96 4.98
C VAL A 89 -10.20 -5.43 6.40
N ASN A 90 -10.04 -6.74 6.59
CA ASN A 90 -9.64 -7.28 7.89
C ASN A 90 -8.13 -7.14 8.15
N GLN A 91 -7.34 -6.91 7.09
CA GLN A 91 -5.89 -6.75 7.18
C GLN A 91 -5.52 -5.38 7.76
N GLY A 92 -4.76 -5.37 8.87
CA GLY A 92 -4.27 -4.12 9.46
C GLY A 92 -2.97 -3.62 8.83
N TYR A 93 -2.12 -4.50 8.35
CA TYR A 93 -0.92 -4.12 7.58
C TYR A 93 -1.24 -4.04 6.09
N THR A 94 -2.20 -3.17 5.74
CA THR A 94 -2.73 -3.11 4.38
C THR A 94 -1.67 -2.65 3.39
N ARG A 95 -0.88 -1.63 3.72
CA ARG A 95 0.16 -1.11 2.83
C ARG A 95 1.24 -2.15 2.49
N CYS A 96 1.60 -3.00 3.46
CA CYS A 96 2.57 -4.08 3.22
C CYS A 96 2.02 -5.15 2.28
N ASN A 97 0.69 -5.27 2.19
CA ASN A 97 -0.01 -6.30 1.45
C ASN A 97 -0.72 -5.83 0.19
N LEU A 98 -0.85 -4.52 -0.02
CA LEU A 98 -1.57 -3.91 -1.14
C LEU A 98 -0.76 -2.76 -1.73
N LEU A 99 -0.60 -2.76 -3.02
CA LEU A 99 -0.04 -1.66 -3.81
C LEU A 99 -1.12 -1.13 -4.77
N ALA A 100 -1.37 0.16 -4.74
CA ALA A 100 -2.17 0.84 -5.75
C ALA A 100 -1.24 1.35 -6.86
N LEU A 101 -1.47 0.94 -8.10
CA LEU A 101 -0.81 1.52 -9.27
C LEU A 101 -1.52 2.82 -9.70
N ASN A 102 -2.84 2.79 -9.70
CA ASN A 102 -3.74 3.91 -9.92
C ASN A 102 -5.09 3.62 -9.22
N GLU A 103 -6.10 4.46 -9.41
CA GLU A 103 -7.41 4.33 -8.76
C GLU A 103 -8.16 3.04 -9.12
N ASN A 104 -7.78 2.37 -10.21
CA ASN A 104 -8.48 1.20 -10.75
C ASN A 104 -7.58 -0.04 -10.87
N ALA A 105 -6.31 0.03 -10.47
CA ALA A 105 -5.38 -1.08 -10.63
C ALA A 105 -4.57 -1.32 -9.34
N PHE A 106 -4.69 -2.53 -8.80
CA PHE A 106 -4.09 -2.92 -7.54
C PHE A 106 -3.32 -4.23 -7.65
N ILE A 107 -2.25 -4.36 -6.88
CA ILE A 107 -1.51 -5.62 -6.72
C ILE A 107 -1.53 -5.98 -5.24
N THR A 108 -1.90 -7.21 -4.90
CA THR A 108 -1.96 -7.66 -3.51
C THR A 108 -1.35 -9.04 -3.32
N SER A 109 -0.86 -9.30 -2.11
CA SER A 109 -0.44 -10.62 -1.63
C SER A 109 -1.38 -11.19 -0.57
N ASP A 110 -2.53 -10.54 -0.31
CA ASP A 110 -3.54 -10.95 0.67
C ASP A 110 -4.86 -11.30 -0.03
N VAL A 111 -5.33 -12.53 0.16
CA VAL A 111 -6.58 -13.05 -0.44
C VAL A 111 -7.81 -12.29 0.08
N GLY A 112 -7.80 -11.87 1.36
CA GLY A 112 -8.91 -11.11 1.94
C GLY A 112 -9.04 -9.73 1.29
N ILE A 113 -7.92 -9.04 1.06
CA ILE A 113 -7.89 -7.77 0.32
C ILE A 113 -8.33 -7.97 -1.13
N PHE A 114 -7.79 -9.02 -1.81
CA PHE A 114 -8.19 -9.35 -3.18
C PHE A 114 -9.71 -9.51 -3.30
N ASN A 115 -10.32 -10.28 -2.41
CA ASN A 115 -11.77 -10.48 -2.41
C ASN A 115 -12.54 -9.19 -2.11
N ALA A 116 -12.09 -8.41 -1.11
CA ALA A 116 -12.77 -7.18 -0.71
C ALA A 116 -12.78 -6.13 -1.84
N VAL A 117 -11.66 -5.94 -2.53
CA VAL A 117 -11.57 -4.98 -3.65
C VAL A 117 -12.38 -5.47 -4.85
N ASN A 118 -12.36 -6.76 -5.17
CA ASN A 118 -13.16 -7.32 -6.27
C ASN A 118 -14.67 -7.33 -5.97
N SER A 119 -15.09 -7.51 -4.70
CA SER A 119 -16.53 -7.54 -4.36
C SER A 119 -17.21 -6.18 -4.53
N GLN A 120 -16.48 -5.08 -4.46
CA GLN A 120 -17.02 -3.75 -4.76
C GLN A 120 -17.52 -3.62 -6.22
N GLN A 121 -17.00 -4.45 -7.13
CA GLN A 121 -17.45 -4.48 -8.53
C GLN A 121 -18.83 -5.13 -8.71
N THR A 122 -19.25 -5.99 -7.77
CA THR A 122 -20.51 -6.78 -7.89
C THR A 122 -21.69 -6.12 -7.22
N THR A 123 -21.49 -5.22 -6.27
CA THR A 123 -22.57 -4.55 -5.51
C THR A 123 -23.25 -3.43 -6.28
N ASP A 124 -22.62 -2.86 -7.31
CA ASP A 124 -23.22 -1.80 -8.13
C ASP A 124 -24.27 -2.29 -9.15
N ASN A 125 -24.40 -3.61 -9.35
CA ASN A 125 -25.32 -4.15 -10.37
C ASN A 125 -26.72 -4.53 -9.88
N SER A 126 -27.09 -4.37 -8.58
CA SER A 126 -28.34 -4.95 -8.09
C SER A 126 -29.35 -4.04 -7.40
N LEU A 127 -29.06 -2.79 -7.09
CA LEU A 127 -30.00 -1.99 -6.28
C LEU A 127 -30.35 -0.57 -6.76
N TYR A 128 -29.64 0.03 -7.72
CA TYR A 128 -30.01 1.35 -8.28
C TYR A 128 -29.76 1.42 -9.78
N PRO A 129 -30.81 1.55 -10.62
CA PRO A 129 -30.66 1.77 -12.05
C PRO A 129 -30.41 3.25 -12.33
N HIS A 130 -29.22 3.75 -12.03
CA HIS A 130 -28.77 5.05 -12.50
C HIS A 130 -27.45 4.90 -13.24
N GLU A 131 -27.51 5.09 -14.56
CA GLU A 131 -26.43 5.03 -15.53
C GLU A 131 -25.24 5.99 -15.24
N SER A 132 -25.34 6.84 -14.22
CA SER A 132 -24.34 7.89 -13.93
C SER A 132 -23.16 7.46 -13.06
N LEU A 133 -23.19 6.31 -12.40
CA LEU A 133 -22.08 5.87 -11.50
C LEU A 133 -21.10 4.91 -12.19
N VAL A 134 -21.49 4.26 -13.27
CA VAL A 134 -20.60 3.36 -14.04
C VAL A 134 -19.51 4.13 -14.81
N GLU A 135 -19.73 5.42 -15.09
CA GLU A 135 -18.73 6.27 -15.75
C GLU A 135 -17.65 6.80 -14.79
N THR A 136 -17.86 6.77 -13.47
CA THR A 136 -16.96 7.39 -12.49
C THR A 136 -15.91 6.42 -11.94
N TYR A 137 -16.18 5.12 -11.91
CA TYR A 137 -15.23 4.09 -11.47
C TYR A 137 -15.02 3.08 -12.59
N GLY A 138 -13.98 3.30 -13.40
CA GLY A 138 -13.51 2.33 -14.38
C GLY A 138 -13.34 0.94 -13.71
N ARG A 139 -13.44 -0.11 -14.51
CA ARG A 139 -13.38 -1.51 -14.06
C ARG A 139 -12.12 -1.75 -13.22
N THR A 140 -12.25 -1.83 -11.90
CA THR A 140 -11.14 -2.11 -10.99
C THR A 140 -10.52 -3.46 -11.33
N SER A 141 -9.20 -3.52 -11.45
CA SER A 141 -8.45 -4.73 -11.69
C SER A 141 -7.50 -5.01 -10.53
N VAL A 142 -7.45 -6.26 -10.09
CA VAL A 142 -6.57 -6.67 -8.98
C VAL A 142 -5.75 -7.87 -9.42
N LEU A 143 -4.42 -7.76 -9.28
CA LEU A 143 -3.50 -8.88 -9.47
C LEU A 143 -3.11 -9.45 -8.09
N TYR A 144 -3.24 -10.76 -7.92
CA TYR A 144 -2.74 -11.47 -6.75
C TYR A 144 -1.36 -12.07 -7.04
N ILE A 145 -0.41 -11.87 -6.10
CA ILE A 145 0.93 -12.48 -6.15
C ILE A 145 1.15 -13.28 -4.87
N ASP A 146 1.44 -14.59 -5.00
CA ASP A 146 1.67 -15.50 -3.86
C ASP A 146 2.85 -15.02 -3.00
N PRO A 147 2.63 -14.67 -1.73
CA PRO A 147 3.68 -14.16 -0.85
C PRO A 147 4.77 -15.19 -0.55
N LYS A 148 4.52 -16.50 -0.71
CA LYS A 148 5.47 -17.57 -0.37
C LYS A 148 6.79 -17.50 -1.15
N GLN A 149 6.83 -16.78 -2.26
CA GLN A 149 8.02 -16.60 -3.08
C GLN A 149 8.84 -15.34 -2.75
N ILE A 150 8.35 -14.53 -1.80
CA ILE A 150 9.02 -13.30 -1.39
C ILE A 150 9.78 -13.55 -0.09
N LYS A 151 11.06 -13.18 -0.07
CA LYS A 151 11.92 -13.34 1.11
C LYS A 151 11.77 -12.14 2.05
N LEU A 152 11.63 -12.44 3.36
CA LEU A 152 11.73 -11.46 4.44
C LEU A 152 12.52 -12.09 5.58
N GLU A 153 13.68 -11.51 5.91
CA GLU A 153 14.58 -12.06 6.93
C GLU A 153 13.89 -12.13 8.30
N GLY A 154 13.90 -13.31 8.90
CA GLY A 154 13.28 -13.54 10.22
C GLY A 154 11.77 -13.76 10.21
N GLN A 155 11.15 -13.81 9.03
CA GLN A 155 9.73 -14.11 8.84
C GLN A 155 9.55 -15.32 7.92
N LYS A 156 8.33 -15.89 7.91
CA LYS A 156 8.00 -17.02 7.05
C LYS A 156 8.10 -16.63 5.56
N ASN A 157 7.64 -15.44 5.22
CA ASN A 157 7.68 -14.82 3.89
C ASN A 157 7.50 -13.31 4.02
N GLY A 158 7.86 -12.59 3.00
CA GLY A 158 7.49 -11.19 2.78
C GLY A 158 6.27 -11.07 1.86
N PHE A 159 6.04 -9.86 1.36
CA PHE A 159 4.92 -9.53 0.48
C PHE A 159 5.42 -8.75 -0.74
N PHE A 160 4.86 -9.04 -1.91
CA PHE A 160 5.28 -8.34 -3.14
C PHE A 160 5.10 -6.81 -3.05
N PRO A 161 3.98 -6.27 -2.52
CA PRO A 161 3.84 -4.82 -2.31
C PRO A 161 4.94 -4.21 -1.43
N GLY A 162 5.46 -4.96 -0.46
CA GLY A 162 6.59 -4.54 0.38
C GLY A 162 7.94 -4.43 -0.36
N CYS A 163 8.05 -5.08 -1.54
CA CYS A 163 9.22 -4.93 -2.42
C CYS A 163 9.12 -3.71 -3.32
N CYS A 164 7.98 -3.00 -3.35
CA CYS A 164 7.60 -2.10 -4.44
C CYS A 164 7.43 -0.64 -4.01
N GLY A 165 7.57 0.24 -5.01
CA GLY A 165 7.13 1.62 -4.98
C GLY A 165 6.60 2.05 -6.34
N VAL A 166 5.72 3.04 -6.35
CA VAL A 166 5.16 3.60 -7.59
C VAL A 166 5.64 5.03 -7.75
N TRP A 167 6.15 5.34 -8.95
CA TRP A 167 6.54 6.69 -9.32
C TRP A 167 6.09 6.99 -10.75
N LYS A 168 5.14 7.92 -10.88
CA LYS A 168 4.47 8.17 -12.17
C LYS A 168 3.92 6.84 -12.72
N ASN A 169 4.22 6.53 -13.97
CA ASN A 169 3.82 5.28 -14.63
C ASN A 169 4.89 4.18 -14.51
N ASN A 170 5.62 4.13 -13.37
CA ASN A 170 6.64 3.11 -13.16
C ASN A 170 6.37 2.36 -11.86
N LEU A 171 6.34 1.04 -11.96
CA LEU A 171 6.48 0.14 -10.83
C LEU A 171 7.98 -0.10 -10.59
N ILE A 172 8.48 0.36 -9.45
CA ILE A 172 9.86 0.16 -9.03
C ILE A 172 9.91 -1.00 -8.06
N VAL A 173 10.79 -1.97 -8.31
CA VAL A 173 10.87 -3.21 -7.53
C VAL A 173 12.26 -3.41 -6.97
N CYS A 174 12.35 -3.74 -5.69
CA CYS A 174 13.59 -4.09 -5.00
C CYS A 174 13.95 -5.57 -5.28
N GLY A 175 14.67 -5.80 -6.34
CA GLY A 175 15.03 -7.11 -6.88
C GLY A 175 14.57 -7.31 -8.31
N SER A 176 14.55 -8.57 -8.78
CA SER A 176 14.09 -8.95 -10.10
C SER A 176 12.86 -9.86 -10.04
N THR A 177 11.90 -9.60 -10.93
CA THR A 177 10.65 -10.36 -11.06
C THR A 177 10.78 -11.61 -11.93
N LYS A 178 11.97 -11.88 -12.49
CA LYS A 178 12.22 -12.99 -13.45
C LYS A 178 11.82 -14.37 -12.94
N ASN A 179 11.90 -14.58 -11.62
CA ASN A 179 11.58 -15.86 -10.98
C ASN A 179 10.16 -15.88 -10.35
N LEU A 180 9.35 -14.83 -10.51
CA LEU A 180 7.96 -14.84 -10.05
C LEU A 180 7.14 -15.84 -10.86
N LYS A 181 6.30 -16.62 -10.18
CA LYS A 181 5.35 -17.51 -10.83
C LYS A 181 4.36 -16.75 -11.70
N GLU A 182 3.91 -15.60 -11.20
CA GLU A 182 2.96 -14.70 -11.84
C GLU A 182 3.64 -13.64 -12.74
N LYS A 183 4.87 -13.91 -13.23
CA LYS A 183 5.62 -12.95 -14.06
C LYS A 183 4.88 -12.54 -15.32
N ALA A 184 4.31 -13.51 -16.03
CA ALA A 184 3.57 -13.24 -17.27
C ALA A 184 2.29 -12.43 -17.01
N GLU A 185 1.57 -12.74 -15.93
CA GLU A 185 0.39 -12.01 -15.46
C GLU A 185 0.75 -10.59 -15.02
N LEU A 186 1.88 -10.43 -14.31
CA LEU A 186 2.39 -9.13 -13.90
C LEU A 186 2.73 -8.25 -15.12
N ASP A 187 3.45 -8.80 -16.09
CA ASP A 187 3.81 -8.05 -17.30
C ASP A 187 2.58 -7.61 -18.10
N LYS A 188 1.61 -8.52 -18.25
CA LYS A 188 0.34 -8.21 -18.89
C LYS A 188 -0.41 -7.13 -18.10
N PHE A 189 -0.51 -7.28 -16.78
CA PHE A 189 -1.20 -6.35 -15.90
C PHE A 189 -0.61 -4.94 -15.97
N LEU A 190 0.71 -4.83 -15.93
CA LEU A 190 1.41 -3.54 -16.06
C LEU A 190 1.17 -2.91 -17.43
N LYS A 191 1.26 -3.70 -18.49
CA LYS A 191 0.99 -3.24 -19.86
C LYS A 191 -0.44 -2.73 -20.03
N ASP A 192 -1.43 -3.48 -19.55
CA ASP A 192 -2.85 -3.13 -19.64
C ASP A 192 -3.18 -1.83 -18.87
N ASN A 193 -2.38 -1.51 -17.84
CA ASN A 193 -2.53 -0.29 -17.03
C ASN A 193 -1.52 0.81 -17.41
N ASN A 194 -0.76 0.67 -18.50
CA ASN A 194 0.24 1.63 -18.97
C ASN A 194 1.38 1.89 -17.97
N PHE A 195 1.83 0.87 -17.26
CA PHE A 195 2.97 0.94 -16.35
C PHE A 195 4.21 0.25 -16.92
N ASN A 196 5.37 0.85 -16.65
CA ASN A 196 6.68 0.24 -16.88
C ASN A 196 7.17 -0.45 -15.60
N LEU A 197 7.99 -1.49 -15.77
CA LEU A 197 8.69 -2.15 -14.67
C LEU A 197 10.13 -1.62 -14.60
N ILE A 198 10.57 -1.23 -13.40
CA ILE A 198 11.95 -0.86 -13.09
C ILE A 198 12.45 -1.78 -11.98
N GLU A 199 13.36 -2.67 -12.32
CA GLU A 199 14.04 -3.56 -11.39
C GLU A 199 15.33 -2.90 -10.90
N LEU A 200 15.51 -2.75 -9.58
CA LEU A 200 16.66 -2.02 -9.02
C LEU A 200 17.96 -2.82 -9.06
N TYR A 201 17.89 -4.14 -9.11
CA TYR A 201 19.04 -5.02 -9.28
C TYR A 201 18.61 -6.43 -9.73
N ASP A 202 19.55 -7.19 -10.29
CA ASP A 202 19.34 -8.57 -10.75
C ASP A 202 19.58 -9.57 -9.60
N GLY A 203 18.59 -9.72 -8.73
CA GLY A 203 18.61 -10.64 -7.59
C GLY A 203 17.20 -10.94 -7.09
N ASP A 204 17.09 -11.75 -6.04
CA ASP A 204 15.80 -12.10 -5.45
C ASP A 204 15.05 -10.85 -4.98
N LEU A 205 13.72 -10.92 -5.02
CA LEU A 205 12.84 -9.90 -4.45
C LEU A 205 13.04 -9.82 -2.94
N ILE A 206 13.23 -8.61 -2.44
CA ILE A 206 13.40 -8.33 -1.00
C ILE A 206 12.27 -7.40 -0.55
N ASP A 207 11.52 -7.87 0.42
CA ASP A 207 10.55 -7.03 1.12
C ASP A 207 11.32 -6.07 2.04
N VAL A 208 11.26 -4.79 1.70
CA VAL A 208 11.91 -3.67 2.43
C VAL A 208 10.90 -2.85 3.24
N GLY A 209 9.66 -3.32 3.31
CA GLY A 209 8.52 -2.66 3.94
C GLY A 209 7.73 -1.86 2.91
N SER A 210 8.12 -0.65 2.60
CA SER A 210 7.48 0.17 1.56
C SER A 210 8.48 1.18 1.02
N ILE A 211 8.38 1.50 -0.26
CA ILE A 211 9.19 2.54 -0.90
C ILE A 211 8.30 3.79 -1.02
N PHE A 212 8.66 4.84 -0.27
CA PHE A 212 8.06 6.17 -0.43
C PHE A 212 8.90 6.96 -1.43
N ILE A 213 8.24 7.54 -2.42
CA ILE A 213 8.88 8.32 -3.48
C ILE A 213 8.22 9.70 -3.51
N ASN A 214 9.04 10.76 -3.43
CA ASN A 214 8.64 12.16 -3.56
C ASN A 214 9.33 12.80 -4.74
#